data_512fa39c53cd6d74f115c52ff57d6847
#
_entry.id   512fa39c53cd6d74f115c52ff57d6847
#
_cell.length_a   1.000
_cell.length_b   1.000
_cell.length_c   1.000
_cell.angle_alpha   90.00
_cell.angle_beta   90.00
_cell.angle_gamma   90.00
#
_symmetry.space_group_name_H-M   'P 1'
#
loop_
_entity.id
_entity.type
_entity.pdbx_description
1 polymer ?
#
loop_
_entity_poly.entity_id
_entity_poly.type
_entity_poly.pdbx_seq_one_letter_code
_entity_poly.pdbx_strand_id
1 'polypeptide(L)'
;MKGTVNFTPGPSQIYFTVEDHMRNAFREGIPSLSHRTKEFEMISRQATDGVKELLGIPSDFHVFFTSSATEIWERSIQNLVATTSLHFVNGAFSKRYCEIATQLGKKPIKVEVPSGHGFNTNVPHETAVELVALTHNETSTGVSLPMSFINQFRTQYPDALIAVDAVSSLPYPQFDFSKIDTLFF
;
A
#
# COMPACT_ATOMS: atom_id res chain seq x y z
N MET A 1 21.50 18.46 15.21
CA MET A 1 20.32 18.80 16.05
C MET A 1 20.26 17.80 17.20
N LYS A 2 20.34 18.29 18.45
CA LYS A 2 20.35 17.39 19.63
C LYS A 2 18.94 16.88 19.92
N GLY A 3 18.77 15.55 19.86
CA GLY A 3 17.90 14.84 20.79
C GLY A 3 16.39 14.92 20.64
N THR A 4 15.82 15.45 19.55
CA THR A 4 14.36 15.34 19.37
C THR A 4 14.06 14.06 18.60
N VAL A 5 13.35 13.14 19.24
CA VAL A 5 12.84 11.93 18.60
C VAL A 5 11.50 12.28 17.95
N ASN A 6 11.36 11.99 16.67
CA ASN A 6 10.13 12.27 15.92
C ASN A 6 9.25 11.02 15.89
N PHE A 7 8.05 11.12 16.49
CA PHE A 7 7.03 10.05 16.51
C PHE A 7 5.84 10.34 15.58
N THR A 8 6.00 11.25 14.62
CA THR A 8 4.92 11.51 13.66
C THR A 8 4.70 10.27 12.76
N PRO A 9 3.46 9.95 12.39
CA PRO A 9 3.15 8.81 11.55
C PRO A 9 3.67 8.95 10.10
N GLY A 10 3.94 10.18 9.69
CA GLY A 10 4.53 10.50 8.40
C GLY A 10 4.49 12.00 8.08
N PRO A 11 5.59 12.58 7.55
CA PRO A 11 6.93 12.00 7.42
C PRO A 11 7.54 11.62 8.77
N SER A 12 8.05 10.39 8.88
CA SER A 12 8.71 9.90 10.08
C SER A 12 10.19 10.27 10.12
N GLN A 13 10.85 10.03 11.24
CA GLN A 13 12.28 10.21 11.34
C GLN A 13 12.99 9.19 10.45
N ILE A 14 13.87 9.68 9.58
CA ILE A 14 14.72 8.80 8.76
C ILE A 14 15.70 8.02 9.64
N TYR A 15 16.00 6.80 9.23
CA TYR A 15 16.95 5.95 9.94
C TYR A 15 18.35 6.57 9.88
N PHE A 16 19.14 6.41 10.93
CA PHE A 16 20.39 7.14 11.13
C PHE A 16 21.46 6.89 10.07
N THR A 17 21.43 5.75 9.38
CA THR A 17 22.38 5.43 8.30
C THR A 17 22.01 6.02 6.94
N VAL A 18 20.77 6.50 6.77
CA VAL A 18 20.27 6.98 5.47
C VAL A 18 21.10 8.14 4.94
N GLU A 19 21.53 9.07 5.82
CA GLU A 19 22.35 10.23 5.41
C GLU A 19 23.67 9.77 4.77
N ASP A 20 24.35 8.78 5.34
CA ASP A 20 25.61 8.29 4.80
C ASP A 20 25.42 7.55 3.48
N HIS A 21 24.35 6.77 3.34
CA HIS A 21 24.00 6.12 2.08
C HIS A 21 23.67 7.14 0.98
N MET A 22 22.95 8.21 1.29
CA MET A 22 22.69 9.29 0.34
C MET A 22 23.98 9.99 -0.11
N ARG A 23 24.87 10.31 0.82
CA ARG A 23 26.18 10.92 0.49
C ARG A 23 27.02 10.00 -0.42
N ASN A 24 27.05 8.72 -0.13
CA ASN A 24 27.75 7.74 -0.95
C ASN A 24 27.14 7.65 -2.36
N ALA A 25 25.82 7.59 -2.47
CA ALA A 25 25.14 7.57 -3.75
C ALA A 25 25.50 8.80 -4.63
N PHE A 26 25.59 9.98 -4.04
CA PHE A 26 26.03 11.18 -4.77
C PHE A 26 27.51 11.09 -5.18
N ARG A 27 28.40 10.60 -4.31
CA ARG A 27 29.84 10.45 -4.63
C ARG A 27 30.08 9.46 -5.77
N GLU A 28 29.29 8.40 -5.82
CA GLU A 28 29.33 7.35 -6.85
C GLU A 28 28.58 7.73 -8.12
N GLY A 29 27.92 8.89 -8.16
CA GLY A 29 27.19 9.39 -9.32
C GLY A 29 25.90 8.61 -9.63
N ILE A 30 25.38 7.84 -8.67
CA ILE A 30 24.17 7.01 -8.87
C ILE A 30 22.97 7.81 -9.38
N PRO A 31 22.68 9.07 -8.88
CA PRO A 31 21.54 9.84 -9.38
C PRO A 31 21.66 10.25 -10.86
N SER A 32 22.86 10.13 -11.45
CA SER A 32 23.12 10.46 -12.86
C SER A 32 23.21 9.22 -13.76
N LEU A 33 23.04 8.00 -13.21
CA LEU A 33 23.07 6.79 -13.98
C LEU A 33 21.84 6.69 -14.89
N SER A 34 22.05 6.28 -16.14
CA SER A 34 20.95 5.97 -17.03
C SER A 34 20.25 4.68 -16.56
N HIS A 35 18.93 4.68 -16.50
CA HIS A 35 18.13 3.49 -16.18
C HIS A 35 18.33 2.31 -17.15
N ARG A 36 19.09 2.51 -18.25
CA ARG A 36 19.40 1.47 -19.26
C ARG A 36 20.78 0.83 -19.06
N THR A 37 21.53 1.25 -18.04
CA THR A 37 22.86 0.69 -17.75
C THR A 37 22.76 -0.54 -16.86
N LYS A 38 23.76 -1.43 -16.98
CA LYS A 38 23.86 -2.61 -16.11
C LYS A 38 24.05 -2.23 -14.64
N GLU A 39 24.76 -1.13 -14.38
CA GLU A 39 24.95 -0.62 -13.03
C GLU A 39 23.62 -0.22 -12.40
N PHE A 40 22.77 0.51 -13.13
CA PHE A 40 21.42 0.83 -12.65
C PHE A 40 20.58 -0.42 -12.40
N GLU A 41 20.62 -1.39 -13.32
CA GLU A 41 19.93 -2.67 -13.17
C GLU A 41 20.34 -3.40 -11.89
N MET A 42 21.66 -3.45 -11.61
CA MET A 42 22.19 -4.09 -10.40
C MET A 42 21.69 -3.39 -9.13
N ILE A 43 21.75 -2.06 -9.07
CA ILE A 43 21.28 -1.27 -7.92
C ILE A 43 19.77 -1.46 -7.73
N SER A 44 18.99 -1.38 -8.80
CA SER A 44 17.55 -1.59 -8.75
C SER A 44 17.18 -2.99 -8.25
N ARG A 45 17.90 -4.02 -8.72
CA ARG A 45 17.73 -5.39 -8.26
C ARG A 45 18.07 -5.54 -6.78
N GLN A 46 19.20 -5.02 -6.32
CA GLN A 46 19.57 -5.04 -4.90
C GLN A 46 18.52 -4.37 -4.02
N ALA A 47 17.98 -3.24 -4.45
CA ALA A 47 16.92 -2.54 -3.72
C ALA A 47 15.63 -3.36 -3.64
N THR A 48 15.19 -3.95 -4.76
CA THR A 48 13.97 -4.77 -4.80
C THR A 48 14.12 -6.06 -4.01
N ASP A 49 15.27 -6.74 -4.12
CA ASP A 49 15.56 -7.97 -3.38
C ASP A 49 15.62 -7.69 -1.88
N GLY A 50 16.28 -6.59 -1.47
CA GLY A 50 16.32 -6.16 -0.07
C GLY A 50 14.95 -5.85 0.52
N VAL A 51 14.07 -5.20 -0.24
CA VAL A 51 12.67 -4.96 0.17
C VAL A 51 11.91 -6.28 0.31
N LYS A 52 12.07 -7.21 -0.63
CA LYS A 52 11.44 -8.53 -0.56
C LYS A 52 11.91 -9.33 0.64
N GLU A 53 13.21 -9.35 0.91
CA GLU A 53 13.80 -10.03 2.06
C GLU A 53 13.28 -9.43 3.37
N LEU A 54 13.32 -8.09 3.51
CA LEU A 54 12.89 -7.39 4.72
C LEU A 54 11.41 -7.65 5.06
N LEU A 55 10.55 -7.68 4.05
CA LEU A 55 9.10 -7.78 4.23
C LEU A 55 8.56 -9.21 4.01
N GLY A 56 9.41 -10.18 3.71
CA GLY A 56 9.01 -11.56 3.43
C GLY A 56 8.14 -11.69 2.18
N ILE A 57 8.37 -10.84 1.17
CA ILE A 57 7.57 -10.83 -0.07
C ILE A 57 7.97 -12.03 -0.95
N PRO A 58 7.01 -12.87 -1.40
CA PRO A 58 7.28 -14.01 -2.27
C PRO A 58 7.92 -13.62 -3.60
N SER A 59 8.62 -14.57 -4.22
CA SER A 59 9.38 -14.33 -5.47
C SER A 59 8.50 -13.97 -6.66
N ASP A 60 7.24 -14.41 -6.68
CA ASP A 60 6.23 -14.17 -7.72
C ASP A 60 5.59 -12.78 -7.64
N PHE A 61 5.81 -12.04 -6.56
CA PHE A 61 5.43 -10.63 -6.47
C PHE A 61 6.47 -9.74 -7.12
N HIS A 62 6.02 -8.67 -7.76
CA HIS A 62 6.85 -7.61 -8.31
C HIS A 62 6.85 -6.38 -7.41
N VAL A 63 8.02 -5.73 -7.27
CA VAL A 63 8.18 -4.49 -6.51
C VAL A 63 8.34 -3.33 -7.49
N PHE A 64 7.52 -2.29 -7.31
CA PHE A 64 7.58 -1.06 -8.10
C PHE A 64 7.74 0.13 -7.16
N PHE A 65 8.61 1.07 -7.52
CA PHE A 65 8.76 2.34 -6.82
C PHE A 65 7.89 3.40 -7.49
N THR A 66 7.12 4.11 -6.69
CA THR A 66 6.19 5.16 -7.13
C THR A 66 6.38 6.43 -6.31
N SER A 67 5.79 7.54 -6.75
CA SER A 67 5.95 8.82 -6.07
C SER A 67 5.14 8.94 -4.77
N SER A 68 4.03 8.21 -4.67
CA SER A 68 3.14 8.26 -3.51
C SER A 68 2.12 7.13 -3.52
N ALA A 69 1.51 6.84 -2.35
CA ALA A 69 0.38 5.93 -2.25
C ALA A 69 -0.85 6.42 -3.05
N THR A 70 -1.07 7.73 -3.12
CA THR A 70 -2.18 8.30 -3.92
C THR A 70 -2.04 7.95 -5.39
N GLU A 71 -0.82 7.93 -5.93
CA GLU A 71 -0.58 7.45 -7.29
C GLU A 71 -0.98 5.98 -7.45
N ILE A 72 -0.69 5.13 -6.45
CA ILE A 72 -1.08 3.72 -6.50
C ILE A 72 -2.60 3.56 -6.47
N TRP A 73 -3.30 4.31 -5.63
CA TRP A 73 -4.77 4.29 -5.62
C TRP A 73 -5.33 4.61 -7.00
N GLU A 74 -4.85 5.66 -7.64
CA GLU A 74 -5.28 6.05 -8.98
C GLU A 74 -4.95 4.97 -10.01
N ARG A 75 -3.70 4.48 -10.02
CA ARG A 75 -3.24 3.46 -10.98
C ARG A 75 -3.97 2.13 -10.83
N SER A 76 -4.20 1.68 -9.59
CA SER A 76 -4.93 0.44 -9.33
C SER A 76 -6.37 0.52 -9.85
N ILE A 77 -7.07 1.60 -9.57
CA ILE A 77 -8.43 1.80 -10.08
C ILE A 77 -8.45 1.94 -11.61
N GLN A 78 -7.52 2.69 -12.18
CA GLN A 78 -7.47 2.94 -13.62
C GLN A 78 -7.23 1.66 -14.43
N ASN A 79 -6.31 0.81 -13.94
CA ASN A 79 -5.83 -0.33 -14.71
C ASN A 79 -6.48 -1.66 -14.32
N LEU A 80 -6.95 -1.79 -13.09
CA LEU A 80 -7.43 -3.06 -12.54
C LEU A 80 -8.95 -3.11 -12.34
N VAL A 81 -9.65 -1.99 -12.51
CA VAL A 81 -11.11 -1.90 -12.33
C VAL A 81 -11.74 -1.43 -13.64
N ALA A 82 -12.51 -2.31 -14.27
CA ALA A 82 -13.32 -1.91 -15.43
C ALA A 82 -14.56 -1.11 -14.98
N THR A 83 -15.27 -1.59 -13.96
CA THR A 83 -16.53 -1.00 -13.52
C THR A 83 -16.62 -0.83 -12.01
N THR A 84 -16.42 -1.89 -11.22
CA THR A 84 -16.86 -1.93 -9.81
C THR A 84 -15.74 -2.30 -8.86
N SER A 85 -15.56 -1.48 -7.82
CA SER A 85 -14.64 -1.75 -6.71
C SER A 85 -15.37 -1.64 -5.37
N LEU A 86 -14.94 -2.39 -4.38
CA LEU A 86 -15.47 -2.38 -3.02
C LEU A 86 -14.49 -1.67 -2.08
N HIS A 87 -14.96 -0.64 -1.39
CA HIS A 87 -14.14 0.18 -0.52
C HIS A 87 -14.66 0.18 0.92
N PHE A 88 -13.75 -0.06 1.86
CA PHE A 88 -14.01 0.01 3.29
C PHE A 88 -13.54 1.37 3.81
N VAL A 89 -14.48 2.23 4.25
CA VAL A 89 -14.23 3.63 4.59
C VAL A 89 -14.47 3.86 6.07
N ASN A 90 -13.39 4.18 6.81
CA ASN A 90 -13.43 4.52 8.23
C ASN A 90 -12.56 5.72 8.60
N GLY A 91 -12.07 6.47 7.59
CA GLY A 91 -11.29 7.69 7.79
C GLY A 91 -10.95 8.40 6.49
N ALA A 92 -10.01 9.34 6.56
CA ALA A 92 -9.70 10.25 5.46
C ALA A 92 -9.00 9.54 4.29
N PHE A 93 -8.07 8.61 4.57
CA PHE A 93 -7.30 7.92 3.53
C PHE A 93 -8.17 6.92 2.77
N SER A 94 -8.88 6.05 3.47
CA SER A 94 -9.83 5.11 2.88
C SER A 94 -10.96 5.80 2.11
N LYS A 95 -11.45 6.93 2.62
CA LYS A 95 -12.42 7.79 1.92
C LYS A 95 -11.85 8.33 0.61
N ARG A 96 -10.60 8.85 0.66
CA ARG A 96 -9.96 9.40 -0.54
C ARG A 96 -9.75 8.35 -1.61
N TYR A 97 -9.38 7.12 -1.26
CA TYR A 97 -9.24 6.01 -2.20
C TYR A 97 -10.59 5.73 -2.92
N CYS A 98 -11.69 5.69 -2.16
CA CYS A 98 -13.04 5.53 -2.73
C CYS A 98 -13.45 6.69 -3.65
N GLU A 99 -13.13 7.93 -3.26
CA GLU A 99 -13.41 9.14 -4.08
C GLU A 99 -12.67 9.12 -5.41
N ILE A 100 -11.43 8.64 -5.45
CA ILE A 100 -10.64 8.47 -6.69
C ILE A 100 -11.37 7.53 -7.65
N ALA A 101 -11.91 6.41 -7.17
CA ALA A 101 -12.69 5.50 -8.02
C ALA A 101 -13.90 6.22 -8.66
N THR A 102 -14.61 7.03 -7.90
CA THR A 102 -15.72 7.85 -8.42
C THR A 102 -15.22 8.87 -9.44
N GLN A 103 -14.12 9.57 -9.17
CA GLN A 103 -13.54 10.58 -10.06
C GLN A 103 -13.09 9.98 -11.40
N LEU A 104 -12.65 8.72 -11.40
CA LEU A 104 -12.28 7.96 -12.59
C LEU A 104 -13.49 7.32 -13.31
N GLY A 105 -14.71 7.69 -12.92
CA GLY A 105 -15.95 7.21 -13.55
C GLY A 105 -16.31 5.77 -13.25
N LYS A 106 -15.70 5.16 -12.20
CA LYS A 106 -16.05 3.81 -11.74
C LYS A 106 -17.26 3.86 -10.81
N LYS A 107 -17.78 2.69 -10.48
CA LYS A 107 -18.92 2.51 -9.56
C LYS A 107 -18.43 1.88 -8.25
N PRO A 108 -17.82 2.66 -7.34
CA PRO A 108 -17.37 2.13 -6.07
C PRO A 108 -18.56 1.79 -5.17
N ILE A 109 -18.52 0.59 -4.61
CA ILE A 109 -19.40 0.17 -3.52
C ILE A 109 -18.70 0.59 -2.23
N LYS A 110 -19.34 1.44 -1.44
CA LYS A 110 -18.79 1.97 -0.20
C LYS A 110 -19.41 1.30 1.01
N VAL A 111 -18.60 0.64 1.83
CA VAL A 111 -18.95 0.20 3.18
C VAL A 111 -18.35 1.21 4.16
N GLU A 112 -19.17 2.06 4.74
CA GLU A 112 -18.72 3.14 5.60
C GLU A 112 -19.15 2.91 7.05
N VAL A 113 -18.23 3.17 7.97
CA VAL A 113 -18.50 3.20 9.42
C VAL A 113 -18.11 4.56 9.98
N PRO A 114 -18.66 4.96 11.14
CA PRO A 114 -18.24 6.20 11.79
C PRO A 114 -16.73 6.25 12.05
N SER A 115 -16.17 7.45 11.98
CA SER A 115 -14.75 7.69 12.28
C SER A 115 -14.35 7.08 13.63
N GLY A 116 -13.23 6.38 13.66
CA GLY A 116 -12.75 5.70 14.87
C GLY A 116 -13.37 4.33 15.15
N HIS A 117 -14.21 3.81 14.23
CA HIS A 117 -14.82 2.49 14.37
C HIS A 117 -14.20 1.49 13.38
N GLY A 118 -14.11 0.23 13.80
CA GLY A 118 -13.79 -0.90 12.95
C GLY A 118 -15.04 -1.44 12.23
N PHE A 119 -14.82 -2.30 11.22
CA PHE A 119 -15.90 -2.92 10.48
C PHE A 119 -16.37 -4.21 11.15
N ASN A 120 -17.67 -4.48 11.03
CA ASN A 120 -18.24 -5.79 11.38
C ASN A 120 -17.92 -6.80 10.27
N THR A 121 -17.91 -8.09 10.61
CA THR A 121 -17.63 -9.19 9.66
C THR A 121 -18.74 -9.41 8.62
N ASN A 122 -19.93 -8.84 8.82
CA ASN A 122 -21.02 -8.92 7.85
C ASN A 122 -20.80 -7.90 6.73
N VAL A 123 -20.04 -8.32 5.74
CA VAL A 123 -19.79 -7.53 4.52
C VAL A 123 -20.91 -7.85 3.52
N PRO A 124 -21.45 -6.85 2.79
CA PRO A 124 -22.38 -7.10 1.71
C PRO A 124 -21.79 -8.10 0.71
N HIS A 125 -22.55 -9.14 0.39
CA HIS A 125 -22.14 -10.08 -0.66
C HIS A 125 -22.60 -9.50 -2.01
N GLU A 126 -21.78 -8.62 -2.57
CA GLU A 126 -21.99 -8.03 -3.88
C GLU A 126 -21.37 -8.91 -4.96
N THR A 127 -22.10 -9.15 -6.01
CA THR A 127 -21.59 -9.86 -7.19
C THR A 127 -20.87 -8.86 -8.11
N ALA A 128 -19.84 -9.35 -8.82
CA ALA A 128 -19.08 -8.58 -9.82
C ALA A 128 -18.17 -7.47 -9.26
N VAL A 129 -17.61 -7.64 -8.05
CA VAL A 129 -16.52 -6.82 -7.53
C VAL A 129 -15.21 -7.25 -8.21
N GLU A 130 -14.49 -6.27 -8.80
CA GLU A 130 -13.22 -6.50 -9.49
C GLU A 130 -12.02 -6.23 -8.58
N LEU A 131 -12.18 -5.31 -7.61
CA LEU A 131 -11.13 -4.96 -6.65
C LEU A 131 -11.74 -4.65 -5.28
N VAL A 132 -11.17 -5.22 -4.24
CA VAL A 132 -11.45 -4.89 -2.83
C VAL A 132 -10.32 -4.00 -2.30
N ALA A 133 -10.65 -2.78 -1.93
CA ALA A 133 -9.73 -1.76 -1.43
C ALA A 133 -9.80 -1.68 0.10
N LEU A 134 -8.68 -1.95 0.76
CA LEU A 134 -8.55 -1.99 2.21
C LEU A 134 -7.42 -1.05 2.66
N THR A 135 -7.65 -0.26 3.70
CA THR A 135 -6.61 0.50 4.41
C THR A 135 -6.32 -0.20 5.72
N HIS A 136 -5.16 -0.86 5.83
CA HIS A 136 -4.83 -1.66 7.01
C HIS A 136 -4.79 -0.81 8.28
N ASN A 137 -4.12 0.34 8.24
CA ASN A 137 -4.06 1.28 9.35
C ASN A 137 -4.52 2.65 8.89
N GLU A 138 -5.73 3.01 9.25
CA GLU A 138 -6.30 4.33 8.95
C GLU A 138 -5.74 5.37 9.92
N THR A 139 -4.68 6.03 9.52
CA THR A 139 -3.90 6.97 10.36
C THR A 139 -4.73 8.13 10.88
N SER A 140 -5.70 8.58 10.09
CA SER A 140 -6.55 9.74 10.44
C SER A 140 -7.49 9.47 11.63
N THR A 141 -7.75 8.19 11.92
CA THR A 141 -8.68 7.78 12.99
C THR A 141 -8.06 6.85 14.01
N GLY A 142 -6.83 6.34 13.76
CA GLY A 142 -6.13 5.42 14.64
C GLY A 142 -6.71 4.00 14.66
N VAL A 143 -7.47 3.61 13.62
CA VAL A 143 -8.07 2.27 13.52
C VAL A 143 -7.24 1.38 12.63
N SER A 144 -6.86 0.21 13.14
CA SER A 144 -6.18 -0.84 12.38
C SER A 144 -7.11 -2.02 12.13
N LEU A 145 -7.11 -2.54 10.89
CA LEU A 145 -7.88 -3.72 10.53
C LEU A 145 -7.15 -4.99 11.00
N PRO A 146 -7.81 -5.94 11.66
CA PRO A 146 -7.21 -7.23 11.96
C PRO A 146 -6.85 -7.99 10.67
N MET A 147 -5.74 -8.75 10.68
CA MET A 147 -5.37 -9.58 9.53
C MET A 147 -6.46 -10.58 9.14
N SER A 148 -7.20 -11.11 10.11
CA SER A 148 -8.35 -11.99 9.85
C SER A 148 -9.45 -11.29 9.03
N PHE A 149 -9.65 -9.98 9.24
CA PHE A 149 -10.59 -9.19 8.46
C PHE A 149 -10.11 -9.01 7.01
N ILE A 150 -8.81 -8.80 6.80
CA ILE A 150 -8.23 -8.68 5.46
C ILE A 150 -8.30 -10.04 4.74
N ASN A 151 -7.85 -11.09 5.39
CA ASN A 151 -7.70 -12.42 4.78
C ASN A 151 -9.03 -13.07 4.36
N GLN A 152 -10.16 -12.70 5.00
CA GLN A 152 -11.47 -13.25 4.64
C GLN A 152 -11.89 -12.91 3.20
N PHE A 153 -11.43 -11.76 2.68
CA PHE A 153 -11.87 -11.27 1.36
C PHE A 153 -11.44 -12.18 0.23
N ARG A 154 -10.30 -12.87 0.32
CA ARG A 154 -9.91 -13.87 -0.68
C ARG A 154 -10.93 -15.01 -0.81
N THR A 155 -11.59 -15.38 0.29
CA THR A 155 -12.64 -16.42 0.27
C THR A 155 -14.00 -15.87 -0.18
N GLN A 156 -14.31 -14.65 0.23
CA GLN A 156 -15.60 -14.01 -0.10
C GLN A 156 -15.65 -13.51 -1.56
N TYR A 157 -14.50 -13.08 -2.10
CA TYR A 157 -14.35 -12.54 -3.45
C TYR A 157 -13.17 -13.22 -4.16
N PRO A 158 -13.31 -14.50 -4.53
CA PRO A 158 -12.17 -15.28 -5.07
C PRO A 158 -11.62 -14.72 -6.38
N ASP A 159 -12.47 -14.08 -7.18
CA ASP A 159 -12.13 -13.52 -8.49
C ASP A 159 -11.73 -12.03 -8.43
N ALA A 160 -11.91 -11.36 -7.30
CA ALA A 160 -11.50 -9.97 -7.13
C ALA A 160 -10.03 -9.84 -6.73
N LEU A 161 -9.41 -8.73 -7.13
CA LEU A 161 -8.09 -8.35 -6.64
C LEU A 161 -8.22 -7.73 -5.25
N ILE A 162 -7.40 -8.19 -4.30
CA ILE A 162 -7.35 -7.66 -2.94
C ILE A 162 -6.18 -6.68 -2.85
N ALA A 163 -6.50 -5.40 -2.73
CA ALA A 163 -5.53 -4.31 -2.64
C ALA A 163 -5.49 -3.72 -1.23
N VAL A 164 -4.30 -3.70 -0.63
CA VAL A 164 -4.11 -3.26 0.75
C VAL A 164 -3.15 -2.08 0.82
N ASP A 165 -3.64 -0.98 1.38
CA ASP A 165 -2.85 0.17 1.80
C ASP A 165 -2.23 -0.11 3.17
N ALA A 166 -0.91 -0.18 3.23
CA ALA A 166 -0.12 -0.41 4.43
C ALA A 166 0.88 0.71 4.73
N VAL A 167 0.71 1.89 4.13
CA VAL A 167 1.64 3.03 4.21
C VAL A 167 2.05 3.37 5.64
N SER A 168 1.11 3.37 6.58
CA SER A 168 1.40 3.71 7.97
C SER A 168 1.55 2.51 8.90
N SER A 169 1.63 1.29 8.37
CA SER A 169 1.69 0.08 9.18
C SER A 169 2.90 -0.82 8.94
N LEU A 170 3.44 -0.85 7.72
CA LEU A 170 4.66 -1.60 7.47
C LEU A 170 5.88 -0.94 8.12
N PRO A 171 6.87 -1.73 8.56
CA PRO A 171 7.03 -3.19 8.39
C PRO A 171 6.43 -4.04 9.53
N TYR A 172 5.62 -3.47 10.43
CA TYR A 172 5.16 -4.14 11.65
C TYR A 172 4.26 -5.37 11.39
N PRO A 173 3.17 -5.29 10.58
CA PRO A 173 2.29 -6.43 10.38
C PRO A 173 2.90 -7.47 9.42
N GLN A 174 2.57 -8.74 9.67
CA GLN A 174 2.90 -9.84 8.77
C GLN A 174 1.69 -10.12 7.87
N PHE A 175 1.83 -9.83 6.58
CA PHE A 175 0.78 -10.09 5.60
C PHE A 175 0.88 -11.51 5.05
N ASP A 176 -0.27 -12.15 4.87
CA ASP A 176 -0.38 -13.41 4.13
C ASP A 176 -0.53 -13.10 2.62
N PHE A 177 0.58 -13.14 1.90
CA PHE A 177 0.64 -12.84 0.47
C PHE A 177 -0.18 -13.81 -0.39
N SER A 178 -0.64 -14.95 0.14
CA SER A 178 -1.60 -15.82 -0.55
C SER A 178 -3.03 -15.25 -0.57
N LYS A 179 -3.30 -14.21 0.21
CA LYS A 179 -4.62 -13.59 0.39
C LYS A 179 -4.76 -12.22 -0.24
N ILE A 180 -3.66 -11.62 -0.66
CA ILE A 180 -3.64 -10.28 -1.25
C ILE A 180 -2.94 -10.30 -2.61
N ASP A 181 -3.29 -9.36 -3.48
CA ASP A 181 -2.70 -9.23 -4.81
C ASP A 181 -1.83 -7.99 -4.94
N THR A 182 -2.17 -6.93 -4.19
CA THR A 182 -1.42 -5.68 -4.20
C THR A 182 -1.27 -5.16 -2.77
N LEU A 183 -0.03 -4.87 -2.39
CA LEU A 183 0.32 -4.23 -1.13
C LEU A 183 1.14 -2.98 -1.46
N PHE A 184 0.77 -1.84 -0.88
CA PHE A 184 1.51 -0.60 -1.07
C PHE A 184 1.76 0.15 0.24
N PHE A 185 2.93 0.79 0.30
CA PHE A 185 3.45 1.43 1.51
C PHE A 185 4.43 2.55 1.18
#